data_aec2a163f65f10567b315133b12c3662
#
_entry.id   aec2a163f65f10567b315133b12c3662
#
_cell.length_a   1.000
_cell.length_b   1.000
_cell.length_c   1.000
_cell.angle_alpha   90.00
_cell.angle_beta   90.00
_cell.angle_gamma   90.00
#
_symmetry.space_group_name_H-M   'P 1'
#
loop_
_entity.id
_entity.type
_entity.pdbx_description
1 polymer ?
#
loop_
_entity_poly.entity_id
_entity_poly.type
_entity_poly.pdbx_seq_one_letter_code
_entity_poly.pdbx_strand_id
1 'polypeptide(L)'
;MSVVADSTWHAQKGLEALNVQFEGGATAGLDQEKLGRRFRTSLDDMGRTELSGEKVLDLEYEIQFLSHAALEPINCTASVTDHSCEVWGPFQSQTRTLNKVKEVTELPEEQIKVHTT
;
A
#
# COMPACT_ATOMS: atom_id res chain seq x y z
N MET A 1 12.62 -2.49 -1.10
CA MET A 1 14.03 -2.08 -1.12
C MET A 1 14.14 -0.73 -0.44
N SER A 2 15.19 -0.49 0.36
CA SER A 2 15.42 0.78 1.04
C SER A 2 16.92 1.11 1.01
N VAL A 3 17.24 2.40 1.04
CA VAL A 3 18.59 2.91 1.21
C VAL A 3 18.65 3.64 2.54
N VAL A 4 19.63 3.29 3.37
CA VAL A 4 19.87 3.91 4.68
C VAL A 4 21.15 4.71 4.62
N ALA A 5 21.11 5.97 5.07
CA ALA A 5 22.26 6.86 5.08
C ALA A 5 22.13 7.87 6.24
N ASP A 6 23.21 8.61 6.49
CA ASP A 6 23.30 9.66 7.51
C ASP A 6 22.58 10.97 7.12
N SER A 7 22.19 11.10 5.87
CA SER A 7 21.42 12.24 5.38
C SER A 7 20.51 11.88 4.21
N THR A 8 19.46 12.66 4.01
CA THR A 8 18.54 12.52 2.86
C THR A 8 19.29 12.62 1.53
N TRP A 9 20.28 13.52 1.44
CA TRP A 9 21.08 13.69 0.22
C TRP A 9 21.89 12.42 -0.10
N HIS A 10 22.55 11.82 0.89
CA HIS A 10 23.30 10.58 0.71
C HIS A 10 22.38 9.41 0.38
N ALA A 11 21.22 9.32 1.03
CA ALA A 11 20.21 8.30 0.70
C ALA A 11 19.73 8.40 -0.75
N GLN A 12 19.49 9.62 -1.24
CA GLN A 12 19.09 9.85 -2.63
C GLN A 12 20.22 9.50 -3.60
N LYS A 13 21.47 9.86 -3.31
CA LYS A 13 22.62 9.46 -4.14
C LYS A 13 22.81 7.95 -4.17
N GLY A 14 22.61 7.29 -3.05
CA GLY A 14 22.60 5.83 -2.99
C GLY A 14 21.49 5.21 -3.84
N LEU A 15 20.28 5.78 -3.80
CA LEU A 15 19.16 5.34 -4.62
C LEU A 15 19.41 5.51 -6.13
N GLU A 16 19.96 6.67 -6.53
CA GLU A 16 20.34 6.96 -7.93
C GLU A 16 21.41 5.99 -8.46
N ALA A 17 22.31 5.54 -7.58
CA ALA A 17 23.37 4.58 -7.94
C ALA A 17 22.87 3.13 -8.05
N LEU A 18 21.68 2.82 -7.58
CA LEU A 18 21.11 1.48 -7.67
C LEU A 18 20.68 1.16 -9.11
N ASN A 19 21.23 0.08 -9.66
CA ASN A 19 20.75 -0.50 -10.92
C ASN A 19 19.76 -1.64 -10.60
N VAL A 20 18.52 -1.27 -10.36
CA VAL A 20 17.48 -2.23 -9.94
C VAL A 20 16.84 -2.88 -11.13
N GLN A 21 16.85 -4.21 -11.16
CA GLN A 21 16.10 -5.01 -12.12
C GLN A 21 14.93 -5.68 -11.41
N PHE A 22 13.75 -5.61 -12.02
CA PHE A 22 12.52 -6.20 -11.49
C PHE A 22 12.11 -7.40 -12.32
N GLU A 23 11.87 -8.52 -11.67
CA GLU A 23 11.26 -9.69 -12.28
C GLU A 23 9.81 -9.83 -11.81
N GLY A 24 8.89 -10.02 -12.74
CA GLY A 24 7.46 -10.06 -12.45
C GLY A 24 6.99 -11.34 -11.74
N GLY A 25 7.83 -12.36 -11.62
CA GLY A 25 7.49 -13.64 -10.99
C GLY A 25 6.21 -14.24 -11.59
N ALA A 26 5.35 -14.79 -10.75
CA ALA A 26 4.09 -15.42 -11.14
C ALA A 26 3.07 -14.45 -11.78
N THR A 27 3.27 -13.15 -11.63
CA THR A 27 2.42 -12.10 -12.20
C THR A 27 3.03 -11.44 -13.44
N ALA A 28 4.16 -11.95 -13.93
CA ALA A 28 4.78 -11.45 -15.15
C ALA A 28 3.78 -11.48 -16.32
N GLY A 29 3.63 -10.36 -16.97
CA GLY A 29 2.69 -10.22 -18.09
C GLY A 29 1.21 -10.19 -17.72
N LEU A 30 0.87 -10.04 -16.43
CA LEU A 30 -0.49 -9.71 -16.03
C LEU A 30 -0.75 -8.22 -16.30
N ASP A 31 -1.76 -7.95 -17.13
CA ASP A 31 -2.20 -6.61 -17.48
C ASP A 31 -3.68 -6.41 -17.17
N GLN A 32 -4.17 -5.18 -17.30
CA GLN A 32 -5.55 -4.83 -17.02
C GLN A 32 -6.55 -5.62 -17.88
N GLU A 33 -6.21 -5.87 -19.14
CA GLU A 33 -7.09 -6.64 -20.04
C GLU A 33 -7.22 -8.10 -19.60
N LYS A 34 -6.12 -8.74 -19.19
CA LYS A 34 -6.15 -10.11 -18.66
C LYS A 34 -6.91 -10.20 -17.34
N LEU A 35 -6.76 -9.19 -16.48
CA LEU A 35 -7.56 -9.09 -15.24
C LEU A 35 -9.04 -8.95 -15.54
N GLY A 36 -9.41 -8.05 -16.44
CA GLY A 36 -10.80 -7.86 -16.86
C GLY A 36 -11.40 -9.15 -17.42
N ARG A 37 -10.68 -9.87 -18.27
CA ARG A 37 -11.14 -11.18 -18.77
C ARG A 37 -11.38 -12.18 -17.62
N ARG A 38 -10.46 -12.27 -16.66
CA ARG A 38 -10.62 -13.17 -15.49
C ARG A 38 -11.85 -12.82 -14.67
N PHE A 39 -12.10 -11.52 -14.44
CA PHE A 39 -13.27 -11.08 -13.69
C PHE A 39 -14.58 -11.43 -14.42
N ARG A 40 -14.66 -11.20 -15.73
CA ARG A 40 -15.83 -11.57 -16.53
C ARG A 40 -16.08 -13.08 -16.49
N THR A 41 -15.05 -13.90 -16.69
CA THR A 41 -15.17 -15.35 -16.57
C THR A 41 -15.69 -15.75 -15.19
N SER A 42 -15.14 -15.17 -14.11
CA SER A 42 -15.61 -15.49 -12.76
C SER A 42 -17.05 -15.06 -12.50
N LEU A 43 -17.49 -13.93 -13.06
CA LEU A 43 -18.88 -13.49 -12.96
C LEU A 43 -19.82 -14.42 -13.72
N ASP A 44 -19.44 -14.88 -14.92
CA ASP A 44 -20.21 -15.83 -15.71
C ASP A 44 -20.31 -17.19 -15.00
N ASP A 45 -19.19 -17.66 -14.39
CA ASP A 45 -19.14 -18.91 -13.62
C ASP A 45 -20.01 -18.88 -12.35
N MET A 46 -20.20 -17.70 -11.74
CA MET A 46 -21.10 -17.52 -10.59
C MET A 46 -22.57 -17.70 -10.96
N GLY A 47 -22.88 -17.73 -12.24
CA GLY A 47 -24.23 -17.82 -12.77
C GLY A 47 -24.99 -16.50 -12.67
N ARG A 48 -25.83 -16.28 -13.65
CA ARG A 48 -26.76 -15.14 -13.66
C ARG A 48 -28.08 -15.56 -13.01
N THR A 49 -28.58 -14.73 -12.10
CA THR A 49 -29.96 -14.92 -11.63
C THR A 49 -30.90 -14.68 -12.80
N GLU A 50 -31.75 -15.66 -13.12
CA GLU A 50 -32.81 -15.45 -14.08
C GLU A 50 -33.74 -14.33 -13.58
N LEU A 51 -33.70 -13.19 -14.21
CA LEU A 51 -34.57 -12.07 -13.93
C LEU A 51 -35.84 -12.23 -14.79
N SER A 52 -36.97 -12.30 -14.15
CA SER A 52 -38.27 -12.30 -14.83
C SER A 52 -38.93 -10.95 -14.70
N GLY A 53 -39.22 -10.29 -15.82
CA GLY A 53 -39.89 -8.99 -15.86
C GLY A 53 -40.16 -8.53 -17.29
N GLU A 54 -41.04 -7.56 -17.47
CA GLU A 54 -41.35 -6.99 -18.79
C GLU A 54 -40.15 -6.26 -19.43
N LYS A 55 -39.23 -5.76 -18.61
CA LYS A 55 -37.98 -5.09 -19.05
C LYS A 55 -36.83 -5.51 -18.16
N VAL A 56 -35.79 -6.04 -18.76
CA VAL A 56 -34.53 -6.36 -18.09
C VAL A 56 -33.44 -5.45 -18.63
N LEU A 57 -32.69 -4.79 -17.73
CA LEU A 57 -31.48 -4.05 -18.06
C LEU A 57 -30.28 -4.88 -17.57
N ASP A 58 -29.38 -5.17 -18.50
CA ASP A 58 -28.09 -5.83 -18.21
C ASP A 58 -26.97 -4.84 -18.55
N LEU A 59 -26.23 -4.42 -17.52
CA LEU A 59 -25.20 -3.39 -17.65
C LEU A 59 -23.90 -3.87 -17.00
N GLU A 60 -22.79 -3.64 -17.69
CA GLU A 60 -21.45 -3.92 -17.19
C GLU A 60 -20.73 -2.59 -16.92
N TYR A 61 -20.12 -2.49 -15.73
CA TYR A 61 -19.26 -1.37 -15.34
C TYR A 61 -17.86 -1.88 -15.06
N GLU A 62 -16.86 -1.29 -15.70
CA GLU A 62 -15.45 -1.63 -15.50
C GLU A 62 -14.68 -0.41 -14.97
N ILE A 63 -13.95 -0.61 -13.90
CA ILE A 63 -13.05 0.38 -13.31
C ILE A 63 -11.63 -0.20 -13.29
N GLN A 64 -10.69 0.55 -13.84
CA GLN A 64 -9.28 0.16 -13.85
C GLN A 64 -8.65 0.26 -12.46
N PHE A 65 -7.67 -0.61 -12.19
CA PHE A 65 -6.79 -0.41 -11.05
C PHE A 65 -5.93 0.83 -11.26
N LEU A 66 -6.01 1.77 -10.35
CA LEU A 66 -5.24 3.01 -10.39
C LEU A 66 -4.31 3.08 -9.18
N SER A 67 -3.13 3.67 -9.38
CA SER A 67 -2.27 4.06 -8.27
C SER A 67 -2.95 5.13 -7.42
N HIS A 68 -2.83 5.06 -6.11
CA HIS A 68 -3.40 6.06 -5.20
C HIS A 68 -2.82 7.46 -5.45
N ALA A 69 -1.57 7.55 -5.93
CA ALA A 69 -0.89 8.78 -6.34
C ALA A 69 -1.16 9.96 -5.37
N ALA A 70 -0.90 9.74 -4.08
CA ALA A 70 -1.07 10.77 -3.06
C ALA A 70 -0.26 12.01 -3.42
N LEU A 71 -0.88 13.20 -3.32
CA LEU A 71 -0.22 14.47 -3.61
C LEU A 71 0.89 14.79 -2.59
N GLU A 72 0.70 14.38 -1.35
CA GLU A 72 1.71 14.51 -0.31
C GLU A 72 2.76 13.42 -0.44
N PRO A 73 4.07 13.76 -0.53
CA PRO A 73 5.14 12.78 -0.44
C PRO A 73 5.10 12.07 0.92
N ILE A 74 4.92 10.77 0.90
CA ILE A 74 4.87 9.97 2.14
C ILE A 74 6.22 10.07 2.84
N ASN A 75 6.20 10.57 4.08
CA ASN A 75 7.38 10.70 4.92
C ASN A 75 7.08 10.29 6.35
N CYS A 76 8.11 10.02 7.12
CA CYS A 76 8.00 9.73 8.54
C CYS A 76 9.28 10.15 9.23
N THR A 77 9.12 10.79 10.39
CA THR A 77 10.22 11.09 11.30
C THR A 77 10.07 10.24 12.54
N ALA A 78 11.16 9.67 13.02
CA ALA A 78 11.19 8.93 14.27
C ALA A 78 12.35 9.40 15.15
N SER A 79 12.08 9.55 16.44
CA SER A 79 13.07 9.79 17.48
C SER A 79 13.03 8.61 18.45
N VAL A 80 14.11 7.84 18.49
CA VAL A 80 14.17 6.59 19.26
C VAL A 80 15.33 6.65 20.23
N THR A 81 15.03 6.28 21.48
CA THR A 81 16.02 6.08 22.57
C THR A 81 15.78 4.71 23.19
N ASP A 82 16.63 4.31 24.13
CA ASP A 82 16.46 3.06 24.88
C ASP A 82 15.16 3.02 25.71
N HIS A 83 14.52 4.16 25.96
CA HIS A 83 13.39 4.30 26.88
C HIS A 83 12.20 5.03 26.31
N SER A 84 12.26 5.52 25.07
CA SER A 84 11.16 6.23 24.42
C SER A 84 11.24 6.17 22.91
N CYS A 85 10.07 6.23 22.27
CA CYS A 85 9.95 6.39 20.83
C CYS A 85 8.85 7.40 20.51
N GLU A 86 9.18 8.41 19.71
CA GLU A 86 8.20 9.33 19.14
C GLU A 86 8.25 9.26 17.62
N VAL A 87 7.09 9.12 16.98
CA VAL A 87 6.96 9.05 15.52
C VAL A 87 5.99 10.10 15.02
N TRP A 88 6.34 10.77 13.93
CA TRP A 88 5.54 11.77 13.22
C TRP A 88 5.34 11.36 11.78
N GLY A 89 4.10 11.42 11.29
CA GLY A 89 3.81 11.09 9.89
C GLY A 89 2.32 11.10 9.57
N PRO A 90 1.95 11.00 8.29
CA PRO A 90 0.56 11.00 7.81
C PRO A 90 -0.12 9.64 8.04
N PHE A 91 -0.28 9.26 9.30
CA PHE A 91 -0.81 7.96 9.66
C PHE A 91 -2.33 7.90 9.54
N GLN A 92 -2.85 6.97 8.74
CA GLN A 92 -4.29 6.70 8.63
C GLN A 92 -4.86 5.94 9.84
N SER A 93 -4.01 5.21 10.59
CA SER A 93 -4.41 4.45 11.76
C SER A 93 -3.35 4.55 12.85
N GLN A 94 -3.62 5.36 13.87
CA GLN A 94 -2.71 5.53 15.01
C GLN A 94 -2.51 4.22 15.77
N THR A 95 -3.57 3.44 15.99
CA THR A 95 -3.47 2.15 16.69
C THR A 95 -2.57 1.16 15.95
N ARG A 96 -2.69 1.08 14.62
CA ARG A 96 -1.82 0.20 13.83
C ARG A 96 -0.36 0.66 13.89
N THR A 97 -0.14 1.97 13.79
CA THR A 97 1.20 2.55 13.91
C THR A 97 1.80 2.26 15.27
N LEU A 98 1.06 2.51 16.36
CA LEU A 98 1.49 2.21 17.73
C LEU A 98 1.89 0.74 17.88
N ASN A 99 1.03 -0.18 17.44
CA ASN A 99 1.32 -1.62 17.53
C ASN A 99 2.58 -1.99 16.72
N LYS A 100 2.78 -1.38 15.56
CA LYS A 100 3.98 -1.64 14.75
C LYS A 100 5.24 -1.06 15.37
N VAL A 101 5.15 0.11 15.98
CA VAL A 101 6.28 0.70 16.74
C VAL A 101 6.64 -0.17 17.95
N LYS A 102 5.64 -0.65 18.70
CA LYS A 102 5.86 -1.60 19.82
C LYS A 102 6.59 -2.86 19.34
N GLU A 103 6.17 -3.43 18.21
CA GLU A 103 6.78 -4.64 17.64
C GLU A 103 8.25 -4.41 17.27
N VAL A 104 8.59 -3.25 16.72
CA VAL A 104 9.93 -2.95 16.22
C VAL A 104 10.88 -2.49 17.32
N THR A 105 10.38 -1.70 18.28
CA THR A 105 11.21 -1.12 19.35
C THR A 105 11.23 -1.95 20.63
N GLU A 106 10.28 -2.87 20.77
CA GLU A 106 10.04 -3.66 22.00
C GLU A 106 9.70 -2.79 23.22
N LEU A 107 9.43 -1.49 23.02
CA LEU A 107 9.07 -0.58 24.09
C LEU A 107 7.60 -0.78 24.51
N PRO A 108 7.27 -0.57 25.80
CA PRO A 108 5.90 -0.57 26.27
C PRO A 108 5.15 0.67 25.75
N GLU A 109 3.83 0.59 25.68
CA GLU A 109 2.97 1.61 25.07
C GLU A 109 3.15 3.00 25.69
N GLU A 110 3.36 3.07 26.99
CA GLU A 110 3.52 4.31 27.75
C GLU A 110 4.78 5.10 27.33
N GLN A 111 5.73 4.44 26.68
CA GLN A 111 6.97 5.03 26.20
C GLN A 111 6.92 5.40 24.72
N ILE A 112 5.75 5.20 24.09
CA ILE A 112 5.59 5.46 22.64
C ILE A 112 4.57 6.59 22.44
N LYS A 113 4.91 7.56 21.58
CA LYS A 113 4.00 8.60 21.12
C LYS A 113 3.89 8.58 19.60
N VAL A 114 2.67 8.65 19.11
CA VAL A 114 2.35 8.71 17.68
C VAL A 114 1.67 10.03 17.40
N HIS A 115 2.28 10.82 16.51
CA HIS A 115 1.77 12.12 16.08
C HIS A 115 1.38 12.04 14.61
N THR A 116 0.11 12.31 14.33
CA THR A 116 -0.37 12.44 12.94
C THR A 116 -0.17 13.89 12.48
N THR A 117 0.49 14.08 11.36
CA THR A 117 0.77 15.37 10.71
C THR A 117 -0.18 15.61 9.57
#